data_9fed7d5707d5874580b2aef928db52f0
#
_entry.id   9fed7d5707d5874580b2aef928db52f0
#
_cell.length_a   1.000
_cell.length_b   1.000
_cell.length_c   1.000
_cell.angle_alpha   90.00
_cell.angle_beta   90.00
_cell.angle_gamma   90.00
#
_symmetry.space_group_name_H-M   'P 1'
#
loop_
_entity.id
_entity.type
_entity.pdbx_description
1 polymer ?
#
loop_
_entity_poly.entity_id
_entity_poly.type
_entity_poly.pdbx_seq_one_letter_code
_entity_poly.pdbx_strand_id
1 'polypeptide(L)' 'MFEKIRNVLAKQFELDPETITRETNLIDDIGADSLDIVELIMELEDEFGIKISDEDAVKLDTVGRICEYLDTLK' A
#
# COMPACT_ATOMS: atom_id res chain seq x y z
N MET A 1 5.46 -10.83 2.45
CA MET A 1 5.07 -9.64 1.69
C MET A 1 4.03 -8.78 2.41
N PHE A 2 2.94 -9.39 2.84
CA PHE A 2 1.89 -8.66 3.57
C PHE A 2 2.41 -7.90 4.79
N GLU A 3 3.25 -8.53 5.60
CA GLU A 3 3.78 -7.90 6.81
C GLU A 3 4.56 -6.62 6.52
N LYS A 4 5.35 -6.64 5.46
CA LYS A 4 6.14 -5.46 5.09
C LYS A 4 5.24 -4.32 4.64
N ILE A 5 4.22 -4.65 3.84
CA ILE A 5 3.25 -3.65 3.38
C ILE A 5 2.48 -3.09 4.57
N ARG A 6 2.04 -3.96 5.47
CA ARG A 6 1.33 -3.56 6.68
C ARG A 6 2.16 -2.58 7.51
N ASN A 7 3.46 -2.87 7.66
CA ASN A 7 4.35 -2.02 8.44
C ASN A 7 4.55 -0.66 7.78
N VAL A 8 4.66 -0.63 6.46
CA VAL A 8 4.78 0.64 5.73
C VAL A 8 3.53 1.49 5.92
N LEU A 9 2.35 0.86 5.80
CA LEU A 9 1.08 1.55 5.99
C LEU A 9 0.91 2.07 7.41
N ALA A 10 1.24 1.23 8.40
CA ALA A 10 1.12 1.59 9.79
C ALA A 10 1.99 2.80 10.12
N LYS A 11 3.19 2.81 9.59
CA LYS A 11 4.12 3.91 9.81
C LYS A 11 3.67 5.18 9.12
N GLN A 12 3.24 5.07 7.88
CA GLN A 12 2.88 6.25 7.09
C GLN A 12 1.61 6.91 7.58
N PHE A 13 0.62 6.12 7.95
CA PHE A 13 -0.69 6.63 8.39
C PHE A 13 -0.87 6.63 9.90
N GLU A 14 0.18 6.29 10.64
CA GLU A 14 0.16 6.23 12.11
C GLU A 14 -0.96 5.34 12.64
N LEU A 15 -1.03 4.13 12.07
CA LEU A 15 -2.04 3.15 12.43
C LEU A 15 -1.42 1.99 13.20
N ASP A 16 -2.26 1.30 13.98
CA ASP A 16 -1.87 0.06 14.62
C ASP A 16 -1.79 -1.02 13.55
N PRO A 17 -0.63 -1.68 13.35
CA PRO A 17 -0.50 -2.71 12.33
C PRO A 17 -1.52 -3.84 12.47
N GLU A 18 -1.95 -4.13 13.71
CA GLU A 18 -2.90 -5.21 13.94
C GLU A 18 -4.29 -4.92 13.38
N THR A 19 -4.61 -3.64 13.14
CA THR A 19 -5.90 -3.28 12.55
C THR A 19 -5.90 -3.38 11.03
N ILE A 20 -4.74 -3.60 10.42
CA ILE A 20 -4.61 -3.65 8.97
C ILE A 20 -4.72 -5.08 8.50
N THR A 21 -5.64 -5.34 7.56
CA THR A 21 -5.84 -6.65 6.96
C THR A 21 -5.74 -6.54 5.44
N ARG A 22 -5.78 -7.67 4.75
CA ARG A 22 -5.77 -7.66 3.28
C ARG A 22 -7.00 -6.96 2.70
N GLU A 23 -8.08 -6.94 3.44
CA GLU A 23 -9.33 -6.33 3.02
C GLU A 23 -9.40 -4.83 3.31
N THR A 24 -8.44 -4.31 4.06
CA THR A 24 -8.40 -2.89 4.39
C THR A 24 -8.34 -2.05 3.11
N ASN A 25 -9.30 -1.15 2.95
CA ASN A 25 -9.36 -0.25 1.81
C ASN A 25 -8.67 1.06 2.16
N LEU A 26 -7.75 1.50 1.31
CA LEU A 26 -6.96 2.69 1.59
C LEU A 26 -7.82 3.96 1.66
N ILE A 27 -8.84 4.01 0.86
CA ILE A 27 -9.71 5.19 0.80
C ILE A 27 -10.84 5.10 1.81
N ASP A 28 -11.57 3.97 1.82
CA ASP A 28 -12.76 3.80 2.67
C ASP A 28 -12.44 3.57 4.13
N ASP A 29 -11.41 2.78 4.41
CA ASP A 29 -11.09 2.40 5.78
C ASP A 29 -10.03 3.30 6.42
N ILE A 30 -9.03 3.70 5.64
CA ILE A 30 -7.93 4.53 6.14
C ILE A 30 -8.21 6.02 5.91
N GLY A 31 -8.97 6.34 4.87
CA GLY A 31 -9.28 7.72 4.54
C GLY A 31 -8.16 8.44 3.80
N ALA A 32 -7.34 7.68 3.08
CA ALA A 32 -6.24 8.26 2.31
C ALA A 32 -6.77 9.04 1.11
N ASP A 33 -6.19 10.20 0.85
CA ASP A 33 -6.50 10.95 -0.36
C ASP A 33 -5.45 10.67 -1.44
N SER A 34 -5.53 11.35 -2.58
CA SER A 34 -4.62 11.07 -3.69
C SER A 34 -3.17 11.38 -3.37
N LEU A 35 -2.90 12.38 -2.53
CA LEU A 35 -1.53 12.66 -2.09
C LEU A 35 -0.99 11.57 -1.20
N ASP A 36 -1.83 11.06 -0.30
CA ASP A 36 -1.43 9.97 0.59
C ASP A 36 -1.10 8.72 -0.22
N ILE A 37 -1.90 8.44 -1.26
CA ILE A 37 -1.67 7.29 -2.12
C ILE A 37 -0.35 7.45 -2.88
N VAL A 38 -0.06 8.65 -3.41
CA VAL A 38 1.20 8.91 -4.10
C VAL A 38 2.37 8.70 -3.17
N GLU A 39 2.30 9.21 -1.95
CA GLU A 39 3.37 9.02 -0.96
C GLU A 39 3.55 7.55 -0.61
N LEU A 40 2.45 6.81 -0.45
CA LEU A 40 2.51 5.39 -0.17
C LEU A 40 3.20 4.63 -1.32
N ILE A 41 2.85 4.95 -2.56
CA ILE A 41 3.45 4.32 -3.72
C ILE A 41 4.96 4.57 -3.74
N MET A 42 5.38 5.80 -3.46
CA MET A 42 6.81 6.13 -3.41
C MET A 42 7.53 5.34 -2.31
N GLU A 43 6.91 5.21 -1.15
CA GLU A 43 7.47 4.42 -0.06
C GLU A 43 7.62 2.94 -0.45
N LEU A 44 6.62 2.40 -1.12
CA LEU A 44 6.68 1.01 -1.58
C LEU A 44 7.75 0.82 -2.63
N GLU A 45 7.91 1.77 -3.54
CA GLU A 45 8.96 1.72 -4.54
C GLU A 45 10.35 1.69 -3.90
N ASP A 46 10.56 2.53 -2.88
CA ASP A 46 11.81 2.58 -2.14
C ASP A 46 12.05 1.29 -1.34
N GLU A 47 11.02 0.84 -0.64
CA GLU A 47 11.16 -0.31 0.25
C GLU A 47 11.44 -1.60 -0.51
N PHE A 48 10.83 -1.77 -1.67
CA PHE A 48 10.95 -3.01 -2.45
C PHE A 48 11.84 -2.87 -3.68
N GLY A 49 12.37 -1.67 -3.94
CA GLY A 49 13.26 -1.45 -5.08
C GLY A 49 12.59 -1.65 -6.42
N ILE A 50 11.36 -1.21 -6.56
CA ILE A 50 10.54 -1.41 -7.75
C ILE A 50 10.00 -0.08 -8.29
N LYS A 51 9.40 -0.15 -9.47
CA LYS A 51 8.69 0.98 -10.06
C LYS A 51 7.23 0.61 -10.26
N ILE A 52 6.34 1.51 -9.85
CA ILE A 52 4.89 1.33 -10.00
C ILE A 52 4.37 2.45 -10.90
N SER A 53 3.77 2.07 -12.03
CA SER A 53 3.21 3.06 -12.95
C SER A 53 1.95 3.71 -12.37
N ASP A 54 1.62 4.90 -12.86
CA ASP A 54 0.41 5.59 -12.42
C ASP A 54 -0.84 4.77 -12.73
N GLU A 55 -0.85 4.07 -13.86
CA GLU A 55 -1.97 3.21 -14.23
C GLU A 55 -2.18 2.08 -13.22
N ASP A 56 -1.08 1.49 -12.77
CA ASP A 56 -1.15 0.41 -11.79
C ASP A 56 -1.50 0.95 -10.40
N ALA A 57 -0.97 2.13 -10.06
CA ALA A 57 -1.21 2.73 -8.76
C ALA A 57 -2.71 2.94 -8.48
N VAL A 58 -3.48 3.36 -9.49
CA VAL A 58 -4.92 3.60 -9.31
C VAL A 58 -5.71 2.34 -9.05
N LYS A 59 -5.13 1.17 -9.31
CA LYS A 59 -5.78 -0.12 -9.05
C LYS A 59 -5.49 -0.65 -7.66
N LEU A 60 -4.55 -0.04 -6.95
CA LEU A 60 -4.10 -0.52 -5.64
C LEU A 60 -4.91 0.14 -4.52
N ASP A 61 -6.17 -0.20 -4.45
CA ASP A 61 -7.09 0.40 -3.48
C ASP A 61 -7.24 -0.40 -2.18
N THR A 62 -6.80 -1.67 -2.17
CA THR A 62 -6.81 -2.48 -0.96
C THR A 62 -5.41 -3.04 -0.69
N VAL A 63 -5.18 -3.40 0.57
CA VAL A 63 -3.89 -3.98 0.97
C VAL A 63 -3.65 -5.29 0.21
N GLY A 64 -4.68 -6.11 0.04
CA GLY A 64 -4.56 -7.36 -0.71
C GLY A 64 -4.13 -7.16 -2.15
N ARG A 65 -4.66 -6.13 -2.81
CA ARG A 65 -4.28 -5.82 -4.19
C ARG A 65 -2.83 -5.36 -4.28
N ILE A 66 -2.37 -4.61 -3.30
CA ILE A 66 -0.96 -4.22 -3.24
C ILE A 66 -0.09 -5.47 -3.10
N CYS A 67 -0.47 -6.38 -2.22
CA CYS A 67 0.27 -7.63 -2.03
C CYS A 67 0.35 -8.44 -3.31
N GLU A 68 -0.78 -8.62 -3.99
CA GLU A 68 -0.82 -9.37 -5.25
C GLU A 68 0.05 -8.73 -6.32
N TYR A 69 -0.02 -7.42 -6.44
CA TYR A 69 0.76 -6.69 -7.43
C TYR A 69 2.27 -6.89 -7.19
N LEU A 70 2.70 -6.73 -5.94
CA LEU A 70 4.12 -6.87 -5.61
C LEU A 70 4.59 -8.32 -5.77
N ASP A 71 3.75 -9.29 -5.51
CA ASP A 71 4.08 -10.69 -5.72
C ASP A 71 4.33 -11.00 -7.20
N THR A 72 3.60 -10.35 -8.11
CA THR A 72 3.80 -10.57 -9.54
C THR A 72 5.09 -9.97 -10.07
N LEU A 73 5.70 -9.04 -9.34
CA LEU A 73 6.94 -8.39 -9.76
C LEU A 73 8.20 -9.13 -9.34
N LYS A 74 8.05 -10.17 -8.57
CA LYS A 74 9.20 -10.98 -8.12
C LYS A 74 9.71 -11.90 -9.19
#